data_7eabf5877f646b638ec73c845ff05d7a
#
_entry.id   7eabf5877f646b638ec73c845ff05d7a
#
_cell.length_a   1.000
_cell.length_b   1.000
_cell.length_c   1.000
_cell.angle_alpha   90.00
_cell.angle_beta   90.00
_cell.angle_gamma   90.00
#
_symmetry.space_group_name_H-M   'P 1'
#
loop_
_entity.id
_entity.type
_entity.pdbx_description
1 polymer ?
#
loop_
_entity_poly.entity_id
_entity_poly.type
_entity_poly.pdbx_seq_one_letter_code
_entity_poly.pdbx_strand_id
1 'polypeptide(L)'
;MQINTNQLTVAIIGCGTLGTAIAAGILDPKDEGSFQIKRLICTVGTEPSQTRVETALSDHKSRITVFTADDNIRVVKEADVVILAFKPFKRADVFAVPGFKEALQDKFVLSIMAGITTAELNRLTFGESHDDSNSQKSLQSVRAMPNMAARIREAVTLYTSTPATTKENLELASWVFRQVGEAHQIPEKSFDICAVLVGCAGSLLLLAIDGLLDAAVAESVRRPEVQNLVVNSAIGMMKLVPAGDHPSVLREKIASPGGCSIRALLELEKLGVRSAFTSAILAAAEKSKKMSSTR
;
A
#
# COMPACT_ATOMS: atom_id res chain seq x y z
N MET A 1 17.32 -17.67 -10.44
CA MET A 1 16.26 -18.57 -10.99
C MET A 1 15.47 -17.75 -11.99
N GLN A 2 15.37 -18.15 -13.24
CA GLN A 2 14.48 -17.47 -14.19
C GLN A 2 13.04 -17.84 -13.84
N ILE A 3 12.23 -16.84 -13.52
CA ILE A 3 10.82 -17.02 -13.16
C ILE A 3 10.05 -17.31 -14.46
N ASN A 4 9.27 -18.41 -14.50
CA ASN A 4 8.39 -18.68 -15.64
C ASN A 4 7.17 -17.75 -15.56
N THR A 5 7.19 -16.68 -16.33
CA THR A 5 6.20 -15.59 -16.31
C THR A 5 4.77 -16.03 -16.65
N ASN A 6 4.61 -17.19 -17.29
CA ASN A 6 3.31 -17.67 -17.76
C ASN A 6 2.59 -18.64 -16.79
N GLN A 7 3.19 -19.01 -15.66
CA GLN A 7 2.60 -19.96 -14.70
C GLN A 7 3.05 -19.69 -13.26
N LEU A 8 2.94 -18.46 -12.79
CA LEU A 8 3.41 -18.08 -11.46
C LEU A 8 2.55 -18.65 -10.33
N THR A 9 3.21 -19.18 -9.31
CA THR A 9 2.63 -19.44 -8.00
C THR A 9 2.99 -18.30 -7.07
N VAL A 10 1.99 -17.56 -6.57
CA VAL A 10 2.16 -16.45 -5.66
C VAL A 10 1.71 -16.84 -4.27
N ALA A 11 2.54 -16.58 -3.26
CA ALA A 11 2.17 -16.70 -1.86
C ALA A 11 1.88 -15.33 -1.26
N ILE A 12 0.83 -15.21 -0.44
CA ILE A 12 0.56 -14.02 0.38
C ILE A 12 0.58 -14.43 1.85
N ILE A 13 1.63 -14.06 2.55
CA ILE A 13 1.81 -14.36 3.97
C ILE A 13 1.15 -13.27 4.81
N GLY A 14 0.12 -13.65 5.56
CA GLY A 14 -0.69 -12.71 6.36
C GLY A 14 -1.72 -11.95 5.52
N CYS A 15 -2.52 -12.67 4.74
CA CYS A 15 -3.52 -12.13 3.82
C CYS A 15 -4.66 -11.38 4.57
N GLY A 16 -4.37 -10.13 4.96
CA GLY A 16 -5.34 -9.18 5.52
C GLY A 16 -6.10 -8.42 4.43
N THR A 17 -6.69 -7.29 4.78
CA THR A 17 -7.48 -6.46 3.84
C THR A 17 -6.72 -6.08 2.58
N LEU A 18 -5.47 -5.58 2.71
CA LEU A 18 -4.63 -5.21 1.56
C LEU A 18 -4.17 -6.44 0.77
N GLY A 19 -3.77 -7.51 1.46
CA GLY A 19 -3.41 -8.77 0.81
C GLY A 19 -4.56 -9.34 -0.01
N THR A 20 -5.79 -9.30 0.51
CA THR A 20 -6.99 -9.74 -0.21
C THR A 20 -7.28 -8.87 -1.45
N ALA A 21 -7.10 -7.54 -1.34
CA ALA A 21 -7.27 -6.65 -2.49
C ALA A 21 -6.24 -6.92 -3.60
N ILE A 22 -4.96 -7.13 -3.23
CA ILE A 22 -3.91 -7.51 -4.19
C ILE A 22 -4.23 -8.88 -4.80
N ALA A 23 -4.64 -9.86 -3.99
CA ALA A 23 -5.05 -11.18 -4.44
C ALA A 23 -6.15 -11.10 -5.51
N ALA A 24 -7.22 -10.36 -5.23
CA ALA A 24 -8.31 -10.15 -6.19
C ALA A 24 -7.81 -9.48 -7.48
N GLY A 25 -6.95 -8.47 -7.35
CA GLY A 25 -6.38 -7.75 -8.49
C GLY A 25 -5.57 -8.65 -9.43
N ILE A 26 -4.66 -9.47 -8.89
CA ILE A 26 -3.79 -10.33 -9.71
C ILE A 26 -4.51 -11.59 -10.25
N LEU A 27 -5.61 -12.01 -9.62
CA LEU A 27 -6.44 -13.13 -10.11
C LEU A 27 -7.38 -12.70 -11.24
N ASP A 28 -7.73 -11.42 -11.27
CA ASP A 28 -8.55 -10.79 -12.30
C ASP A 28 -7.84 -9.51 -12.80
N PRO A 29 -6.76 -9.65 -13.59
CA PRO A 29 -5.93 -8.53 -14.00
C PRO A 29 -6.67 -7.58 -14.95
N LYS A 30 -6.32 -6.28 -14.86
CA LYS A 30 -6.86 -5.23 -15.73
C LYS A 30 -6.34 -5.32 -17.17
N ASP A 31 -5.18 -5.92 -17.33
CA ASP A 31 -4.52 -6.12 -18.61
C ASP A 31 -4.15 -7.61 -18.77
N GLU A 32 -4.32 -8.17 -19.96
CA GLU A 32 -3.79 -9.48 -20.35
C GLU A 32 -2.27 -9.35 -20.55
N GLY A 33 -1.57 -9.02 -19.46
CA GLY A 33 -0.17 -8.69 -19.48
C GLY A 33 0.75 -9.91 -19.59
N SER A 34 2.06 -9.62 -19.52
CA SER A 34 3.15 -10.60 -19.65
C SER A 34 3.22 -11.62 -18.52
N PHE A 35 2.37 -11.52 -17.49
CA PHE A 35 2.40 -12.37 -16.30
C PHE A 35 1.05 -13.06 -16.07
N GLN A 36 1.09 -14.38 -15.84
CA GLN A 36 -0.10 -15.16 -15.51
C GLN A 36 0.06 -15.84 -14.16
N ILE A 37 -0.89 -15.62 -13.27
CA ILE A 37 -0.92 -16.28 -11.97
C ILE A 37 -1.69 -17.61 -12.14
N LYS A 38 -0.97 -18.72 -12.06
CA LYS A 38 -1.55 -20.06 -12.10
C LYS A 38 -2.24 -20.40 -10.79
N ARG A 39 -1.56 -20.09 -9.67
CA ARG A 39 -2.01 -20.45 -8.33
C ARG A 39 -1.67 -19.35 -7.34
N LEU A 40 -2.60 -19.05 -6.47
CA LEU A 40 -2.43 -18.16 -5.33
C LEU A 40 -2.59 -18.95 -4.03
N ILE A 41 -1.63 -18.80 -3.12
CA ILE A 41 -1.67 -19.45 -1.82
C ILE A 41 -1.61 -18.36 -0.75
N CYS A 42 -2.63 -18.26 0.09
CA CYS A 42 -2.71 -17.28 1.15
C CYS A 42 -2.52 -17.95 2.51
N THR A 43 -1.86 -17.23 3.45
CA THR A 43 -1.94 -17.59 4.87
C THR A 43 -2.56 -16.48 5.68
N VAL A 44 -3.28 -16.86 6.74
CA VAL A 44 -3.96 -15.95 7.67
C VAL A 44 -3.71 -16.37 9.12
N GLY A 45 -3.92 -15.46 10.05
CA GLY A 45 -3.65 -15.73 11.47
C GLY A 45 -4.76 -16.45 12.22
N THR A 46 -5.98 -16.55 11.65
CA THR A 46 -7.16 -17.14 12.32
C THR A 46 -8.14 -17.75 11.33
N GLU A 47 -8.89 -18.77 11.74
CA GLU A 47 -9.95 -19.38 10.92
C GLU A 47 -11.04 -18.38 10.45
N PRO A 48 -11.53 -17.42 11.27
CA PRO A 48 -12.45 -16.41 10.75
C PRO A 48 -11.85 -15.55 9.63
N SER A 49 -10.53 -15.31 9.67
CA SER A 49 -9.84 -14.62 8.58
C SER A 49 -9.71 -15.49 7.33
N GLN A 50 -9.58 -16.80 7.48
CA GLN A 50 -9.59 -17.76 6.38
C GLN A 50 -10.93 -17.72 5.64
N THR A 51 -12.03 -17.91 6.36
CA THR A 51 -13.39 -17.84 5.80
C THR A 51 -13.64 -16.51 5.08
N ARG A 52 -13.16 -15.38 5.66
CA ARG A 52 -13.29 -14.06 5.04
C ARG A 52 -12.54 -13.97 3.71
N VAL A 53 -11.33 -14.49 3.62
CA VAL A 53 -10.52 -14.46 2.38
C VAL A 53 -11.14 -15.40 1.34
N GLU A 54 -11.55 -16.61 1.70
CA GLU A 54 -12.21 -17.58 0.83
C GLU A 54 -13.52 -17.03 0.27
N THR A 55 -14.31 -16.36 1.09
CA THR A 55 -15.56 -15.70 0.65
C THR A 55 -15.27 -14.53 -0.30
N ALA A 56 -14.28 -13.68 0.03
CA ALA A 56 -13.93 -12.52 -0.80
C ALA A 56 -13.35 -12.91 -2.18
N LEU A 57 -12.79 -14.12 -2.30
CA LEU A 57 -12.17 -14.64 -3.53
C LEU A 57 -12.93 -15.85 -4.08
N SER A 58 -14.20 -15.98 -3.76
CA SER A 58 -15.04 -17.16 -4.13
C SER A 58 -15.11 -17.43 -5.63
N ASP A 59 -15.02 -16.39 -6.46
CA ASP A 59 -15.05 -16.53 -7.92
C ASP A 59 -13.79 -17.19 -8.50
N HIS A 60 -12.74 -17.29 -7.68
CA HIS A 60 -11.43 -17.85 -8.07
C HIS A 60 -11.06 -19.13 -7.30
N LYS A 61 -12.02 -19.87 -6.74
CA LYS A 61 -11.80 -21.06 -5.89
C LYS A 61 -10.87 -22.10 -6.49
N SER A 62 -10.87 -22.28 -7.81
CA SER A 62 -10.00 -23.26 -8.49
C SER A 62 -8.52 -22.87 -8.50
N ARG A 63 -8.21 -21.60 -8.28
CA ARG A 63 -6.85 -21.03 -8.36
C ARG A 63 -6.29 -20.58 -7.02
N ILE A 64 -7.09 -20.62 -5.93
CA ILE A 64 -6.71 -20.15 -4.60
C ILE A 64 -6.74 -21.29 -3.58
N THR A 65 -5.80 -21.23 -2.64
CA THR A 65 -5.81 -22.03 -1.41
C THR A 65 -5.49 -21.13 -0.23
N VAL A 66 -6.25 -21.24 0.86
CA VAL A 66 -6.03 -20.43 2.06
C VAL A 66 -5.71 -21.36 3.24
N PHE A 67 -4.61 -21.10 3.92
CA PHE A 67 -4.11 -21.82 5.09
C PHE A 67 -4.01 -20.92 6.31
N THR A 68 -3.74 -21.50 7.46
CA THR A 68 -3.32 -20.77 8.66
C THR A 68 -1.82 -20.47 8.63
N ALA A 69 -1.35 -19.65 9.58
CA ALA A 69 0.05 -19.25 9.67
C ALA A 69 1.02 -20.41 9.94
N ASP A 70 0.54 -21.55 10.43
CA ASP A 70 1.33 -22.77 10.68
C ASP A 70 1.91 -23.33 9.36
N ASP A 71 1.26 -23.09 8.25
CA ASP A 71 1.69 -23.51 6.92
C ASP A 71 2.64 -22.51 6.21
N ASN A 72 3.02 -21.39 6.84
CA ASN A 72 3.82 -20.34 6.21
C ASN A 72 5.05 -20.87 5.47
N ILE A 73 5.82 -21.77 6.08
CA ILE A 73 7.05 -22.33 5.48
C ILE A 73 6.75 -23.14 4.24
N ARG A 74 5.74 -24.00 4.32
CA ARG A 74 5.28 -24.82 3.20
C ARG A 74 4.84 -23.92 2.03
N VAL A 75 4.03 -22.90 2.32
CA VAL A 75 3.49 -21.96 1.33
C VAL A 75 4.61 -21.17 0.67
N VAL A 76 5.60 -20.68 1.43
CA VAL A 76 6.78 -20.00 0.88
C VAL A 76 7.60 -20.93 -0.02
N LYS A 77 7.82 -22.18 0.36
CA LYS A 77 8.57 -23.14 -0.46
C LYS A 77 7.90 -23.43 -1.80
N GLU A 78 6.56 -23.52 -1.84
CA GLU A 78 5.78 -23.80 -3.05
C GLU A 78 5.70 -22.59 -4.00
N ALA A 79 6.00 -21.36 -3.54
CA ALA A 79 5.81 -20.13 -4.29
C ALA A 79 7.04 -19.72 -5.12
N ASP A 80 6.80 -19.07 -6.25
CA ASP A 80 7.81 -18.33 -7.02
C ASP A 80 7.98 -16.92 -6.48
N VAL A 81 6.88 -16.29 -6.07
CA VAL A 81 6.81 -14.92 -5.53
C VAL A 81 6.12 -14.93 -4.17
N VAL A 82 6.71 -14.25 -3.21
CA VAL A 82 6.18 -14.16 -1.84
C VAL A 82 5.81 -12.71 -1.51
N ILE A 83 4.55 -12.47 -1.19
CA ILE A 83 4.08 -11.16 -0.71
C ILE A 83 3.96 -11.22 0.82
N LEU A 84 4.78 -10.43 1.52
CA LEU A 84 4.71 -10.28 2.97
C LEU A 84 3.70 -9.18 3.31
N ALA A 85 2.53 -9.57 3.82
CA ALA A 85 1.38 -8.71 4.04
C ALA A 85 0.87 -8.70 5.49
N PHE A 86 1.59 -9.31 6.41
CA PHE A 86 1.24 -9.30 7.84
C PHE A 86 1.63 -7.98 8.52
N LYS A 87 1.09 -7.76 9.70
CA LYS A 87 1.37 -6.53 10.47
C LYS A 87 2.85 -6.46 10.88
N PRO A 88 3.55 -5.32 10.73
CA PRO A 88 4.99 -5.18 10.98
C PRO A 88 5.43 -5.65 12.37
N PHE A 89 4.62 -5.47 13.41
CA PHE A 89 4.95 -5.91 14.77
C PHE A 89 5.04 -7.43 14.93
N LYS A 90 4.50 -8.21 13.99
CA LYS A 90 4.62 -9.68 13.98
C LYS A 90 5.90 -10.19 13.30
N ARG A 91 6.75 -9.30 12.79
CA ARG A 91 7.92 -9.71 12.02
C ARG A 91 8.88 -10.59 12.81
N ALA A 92 9.12 -10.26 14.08
CA ALA A 92 9.99 -11.05 14.93
C ALA A 92 9.48 -12.49 15.08
N ASP A 93 8.19 -12.66 15.35
CA ASP A 93 7.58 -13.99 15.54
C ASP A 93 7.62 -14.81 14.25
N VAL A 94 7.26 -14.20 13.11
CA VAL A 94 7.23 -14.90 11.81
C VAL A 94 8.64 -15.31 11.36
N PHE A 95 9.61 -14.41 11.47
CA PHE A 95 10.99 -14.70 11.08
C PHE A 95 11.75 -15.57 12.07
N ALA A 96 11.27 -15.74 13.32
CA ALA A 96 11.83 -16.66 14.28
C ALA A 96 11.43 -18.12 14.04
N VAL A 97 10.41 -18.39 13.22
CA VAL A 97 9.99 -19.77 12.92
C VAL A 97 11.11 -20.50 12.18
N PRO A 98 11.63 -21.63 12.71
CA PRO A 98 12.75 -22.35 12.08
C PRO A 98 12.42 -22.77 10.63
N GLY A 99 13.29 -22.43 9.70
CA GLY A 99 13.13 -22.76 8.27
C GLY A 99 12.40 -21.67 7.44
N PHE A 100 11.81 -20.65 8.06
CA PHE A 100 11.14 -19.59 7.32
C PHE A 100 12.11 -18.67 6.56
N LYS A 101 13.21 -18.27 7.22
CA LYS A 101 14.27 -17.44 6.62
C LYS A 101 14.91 -18.15 5.43
N GLU A 102 15.25 -19.41 5.60
CA GLU A 102 15.87 -20.25 4.58
C GLU A 102 14.93 -20.42 3.37
N ALA A 103 13.64 -20.59 3.62
CA ALA A 103 12.64 -20.71 2.55
C ALA A 103 12.49 -19.43 1.72
N LEU A 104 12.80 -18.24 2.30
CA LEU A 104 12.71 -16.95 1.60
C LEU A 104 13.94 -16.64 0.72
N GLN A 105 15.12 -17.18 1.04
CA GLN A 105 16.41 -16.72 0.47
C GLN A 105 16.46 -16.76 -1.06
N ASP A 106 15.81 -17.72 -1.68
CA ASP A 106 15.80 -17.90 -3.14
C ASP A 106 14.51 -17.41 -3.80
N LYS A 107 13.68 -16.67 -3.07
CA LYS A 107 12.39 -16.16 -3.57
C LYS A 107 12.48 -14.70 -3.97
N PHE A 108 11.62 -14.32 -4.91
CA PHE A 108 11.31 -12.92 -5.12
C PHE A 108 10.29 -12.46 -4.08
N VAL A 109 10.63 -11.44 -3.29
CA VAL A 109 9.84 -11.00 -2.14
C VAL A 109 9.27 -9.60 -2.35
N LEU A 110 7.96 -9.47 -2.27
CA LEU A 110 7.24 -8.19 -2.22
C LEU A 110 6.80 -7.92 -0.78
N SER A 111 7.32 -6.89 -0.14
CA SER A 111 6.93 -6.54 1.22
C SER A 111 5.99 -5.32 1.21
N ILE A 112 4.77 -5.49 1.72
CA ILE A 112 3.84 -4.38 1.98
C ILE A 112 3.77 -4.04 3.48
N MET A 113 4.79 -4.44 4.25
CA MET A 113 4.90 -4.14 5.67
C MET A 113 5.34 -2.68 5.87
N ALA A 114 4.47 -1.88 6.49
CA ALA A 114 4.77 -0.48 6.77
C ALA A 114 6.00 -0.34 7.68
N GLY A 115 6.91 0.58 7.34
CA GLY A 115 8.09 0.88 8.14
C GLY A 115 9.26 -0.11 8.03
N ILE A 116 9.13 -1.22 7.29
CA ILE A 116 10.21 -2.19 7.10
C ILE A 116 10.98 -1.83 5.82
N THR A 117 12.26 -1.48 5.97
CA THR A 117 13.13 -1.15 4.85
C THR A 117 13.64 -2.39 4.14
N THR A 118 14.16 -2.23 2.92
CA THR A 118 14.83 -3.34 2.18
C THR A 118 16.04 -3.86 2.95
N ALA A 119 16.83 -2.98 3.58
CA ALA A 119 17.96 -3.34 4.42
C ALA A 119 17.53 -4.15 5.67
N GLU A 120 16.42 -3.73 6.33
CA GLU A 120 15.88 -4.50 7.46
C GLU A 120 15.38 -5.87 7.01
N LEU A 121 14.77 -5.98 5.84
CA LEU A 121 14.31 -7.25 5.29
C LEU A 121 15.47 -8.22 5.02
N ASN A 122 16.59 -7.70 4.52
CA ASN A 122 17.83 -8.47 4.38
C ASN A 122 18.36 -8.96 5.73
N ARG A 123 18.43 -8.08 6.75
CA ARG A 123 18.85 -8.47 8.11
C ARG A 123 17.94 -9.51 8.73
N LEU A 124 16.63 -9.38 8.59
CA LEU A 124 15.68 -10.38 9.07
C LEU A 124 15.90 -11.74 8.40
N THR A 125 16.27 -11.76 7.12
CA THR A 125 16.44 -13.00 6.33
C THR A 125 17.82 -13.65 6.55
N PHE A 126 18.90 -12.85 6.55
CA PHE A 126 20.29 -13.36 6.56
C PHE A 126 20.98 -13.21 7.92
N GLY A 127 20.39 -12.47 8.86
CA GLY A 127 20.93 -12.21 10.19
C GLY A 127 21.40 -10.77 10.39
N GLU A 128 21.57 -10.36 11.65
CA GLU A 128 21.93 -8.99 12.05
C GLU A 128 23.30 -8.50 11.54
N SER A 129 24.23 -9.43 11.28
CA SER A 129 25.56 -9.12 10.74
C SER A 129 25.59 -8.92 9.22
N HIS A 130 24.41 -9.00 8.56
CA HIS A 130 24.33 -8.84 7.12
C HIS A 130 24.63 -7.37 6.73
N ASP A 131 25.64 -7.20 5.88
CA ASP A 131 26.05 -5.91 5.33
C ASP A 131 25.66 -5.85 3.85
N ASP A 132 24.67 -5.02 3.53
CA ASP A 132 24.18 -4.84 2.17
C ASP A 132 25.24 -4.31 1.18
N SER A 133 26.31 -3.65 1.70
CA SER A 133 27.38 -3.08 0.87
C SER A 133 28.43 -4.10 0.43
N ASN A 134 28.57 -5.22 1.14
CA ASN A 134 29.65 -6.19 0.97
C ASN A 134 29.19 -7.64 0.81
N SER A 135 27.90 -7.91 0.87
CA SER A 135 27.37 -9.26 0.84
C SER A 135 27.08 -9.74 -0.58
N GLN A 136 27.63 -10.93 -0.93
CA GLN A 136 27.25 -11.64 -2.16
C GLN A 136 25.81 -12.18 -2.13
N LYS A 137 25.17 -12.19 -0.95
CA LYS A 137 23.79 -12.65 -0.77
C LYS A 137 22.92 -11.47 -0.39
N SER A 138 22.00 -11.08 -1.26
CA SER A 138 20.96 -10.10 -1.00
C SER A 138 19.65 -10.64 -1.53
N LEU A 139 18.58 -10.43 -0.75
CA LEU A 139 17.24 -10.83 -1.15
C LEU A 139 16.80 -10.02 -2.36
N GLN A 140 16.31 -10.69 -3.39
CA GLN A 140 15.60 -10.00 -4.44
C GLN A 140 14.26 -9.52 -3.89
N SER A 141 14.19 -8.26 -3.52
CA SER A 141 13.00 -7.76 -2.83
C SER A 141 12.59 -6.36 -3.26
N VAL A 142 11.29 -6.14 -3.17
CA VAL A 142 10.64 -4.85 -3.35
C VAL A 142 9.89 -4.51 -2.07
N ARG A 143 10.18 -3.34 -1.53
CA ARG A 143 9.39 -2.69 -0.49
C ARG A 143 8.30 -1.87 -1.16
N ALA A 144 7.05 -2.05 -0.77
CA ALA A 144 5.92 -1.32 -1.34
C ALA A 144 4.96 -0.81 -0.27
N MET A 145 4.24 0.26 -0.60
CA MET A 145 3.23 0.85 0.27
C MET A 145 1.98 1.18 -0.54
N PRO A 146 1.06 0.22 -0.72
CA PRO A 146 -0.27 0.49 -1.25
C PRO A 146 -1.14 1.19 -0.21
N ASN A 147 -2.06 2.06 -0.65
CA ASN A 147 -3.07 2.63 0.22
C ASN A 147 -4.39 1.84 0.19
N MET A 148 -5.33 2.21 1.06
CA MET A 148 -6.61 1.48 1.24
C MET A 148 -7.53 1.48 0.02
N ALA A 149 -7.33 2.39 -0.96
CA ALA A 149 -8.09 2.42 -2.20
C ALA A 149 -7.81 1.21 -3.11
N ALA A 150 -6.81 0.37 -2.77
CA ALA A 150 -6.59 -0.94 -3.39
C ALA A 150 -7.85 -1.83 -3.41
N ARG A 151 -8.75 -1.66 -2.42
CA ARG A 151 -10.03 -2.39 -2.34
C ARG A 151 -10.97 -2.14 -3.53
N ILE A 152 -10.82 -0.99 -4.17
CA ILE A 152 -11.61 -0.58 -5.35
C ILE A 152 -10.72 -0.37 -6.58
N ARG A 153 -9.49 -0.86 -6.55
CA ARG A 153 -8.49 -0.77 -7.62
C ARG A 153 -8.10 0.67 -8.01
N GLU A 154 -8.18 1.59 -7.05
CA GLU A 154 -7.82 3.02 -7.19
C GLU A 154 -6.67 3.38 -6.23
N ALA A 155 -5.82 2.42 -5.90
CA ALA A 155 -4.67 2.68 -5.03
C ALA A 155 -3.61 3.52 -5.73
N VAL A 156 -2.84 4.24 -4.93
CA VAL A 156 -1.48 4.65 -5.29
C VAL A 156 -0.52 3.78 -4.48
N THR A 157 0.30 3.00 -5.17
CA THR A 157 1.34 2.16 -4.55
C THR A 157 2.70 2.74 -4.86
N LEU A 158 3.44 3.13 -3.82
CA LEU A 158 4.85 3.46 -3.93
C LEU A 158 5.68 2.20 -3.74
N TYR A 159 6.77 2.05 -4.51
CA TYR A 159 7.68 0.92 -4.32
C TYR A 159 9.14 1.30 -4.59
N THR A 160 10.05 0.54 -3.98
CA THR A 160 11.49 0.59 -4.17
C THR A 160 12.07 -0.81 -4.04
N SER A 161 13.24 -1.06 -4.60
CA SER A 161 13.83 -2.41 -4.68
C SER A 161 15.25 -2.45 -4.16
N THR A 162 15.71 -3.65 -3.80
CA THR A 162 17.14 -3.91 -3.58
C THR A 162 17.91 -3.86 -4.91
N PRO A 163 19.21 -3.55 -4.90
CA PRO A 163 20.06 -3.65 -6.10
C PRO A 163 20.15 -5.07 -6.69
N ALA A 164 19.88 -6.10 -5.89
CA ALA A 164 19.86 -7.49 -6.33
C ALA A 164 18.62 -7.86 -7.14
N THR A 165 17.58 -7.02 -7.13
CA THR A 165 16.33 -7.29 -7.85
C THR A 165 16.55 -7.16 -9.35
N THR A 166 16.23 -8.22 -10.10
CA THR A 166 16.35 -8.23 -11.55
C THR A 166 15.31 -7.33 -12.21
N LYS A 167 15.54 -6.95 -13.46
CA LYS A 167 14.60 -6.11 -14.22
C LYS A 167 13.25 -6.81 -14.37
N GLU A 168 13.25 -8.10 -14.66
CA GLU A 168 12.03 -8.91 -14.80
C GLU A 168 11.22 -8.94 -13.49
N ASN A 169 11.88 -9.08 -12.35
CA ASN A 169 11.23 -9.05 -11.04
C ASN A 169 10.68 -7.66 -10.71
N LEU A 170 11.37 -6.60 -11.13
CA LEU A 170 10.88 -5.23 -10.97
C LEU A 170 9.65 -4.95 -11.84
N GLU A 171 9.63 -5.45 -13.07
CA GLU A 171 8.47 -5.40 -13.97
C GLU A 171 7.29 -6.18 -13.38
N LEU A 172 7.54 -7.38 -12.82
CA LEU A 172 6.52 -8.17 -12.12
C LEU A 172 5.94 -7.42 -10.90
N ALA A 173 6.79 -6.80 -10.07
CA ALA A 173 6.33 -5.99 -8.95
C ALA A 173 5.44 -4.84 -9.41
N SER A 174 5.87 -4.11 -10.43
CA SER A 174 5.09 -3.03 -11.04
C SER A 174 3.74 -3.54 -11.56
N TRP A 175 3.74 -4.67 -12.25
CA TRP A 175 2.51 -5.29 -12.74
C TRP A 175 1.57 -5.68 -11.60
N VAL A 176 2.04 -6.34 -10.55
CA VAL A 176 1.23 -6.73 -9.38
C VAL A 176 0.52 -5.51 -8.78
N PHE A 177 1.24 -4.41 -8.58
CA PHE A 177 0.65 -3.22 -7.94
C PHE A 177 -0.27 -2.43 -8.88
N ARG A 178 -0.03 -2.46 -10.19
CA ARG A 178 -0.95 -1.86 -11.17
C ARG A 178 -2.31 -2.55 -11.25
N GLN A 179 -2.40 -3.82 -10.82
CA GLN A 179 -3.71 -4.49 -10.75
C GLN A 179 -4.65 -3.89 -9.69
N VAL A 180 -4.09 -3.13 -8.74
CA VAL A 180 -4.87 -2.49 -7.66
C VAL A 180 -4.88 -0.96 -7.74
N GLY A 181 -4.30 -0.36 -8.79
CA GLY A 181 -4.29 1.09 -8.99
C GLY A 181 -3.05 1.55 -9.76
N GLU A 182 -2.47 2.67 -9.40
CA GLU A 182 -1.21 3.17 -9.94
C GLU A 182 -0.02 2.65 -9.12
N ALA A 183 1.13 2.45 -9.79
CA ALA A 183 2.36 2.00 -9.16
C ALA A 183 3.53 2.90 -9.57
N HIS A 184 4.22 3.48 -8.57
CA HIS A 184 5.29 4.44 -8.78
C HIS A 184 6.57 4.00 -8.06
N GLN A 185 7.64 3.80 -8.84
CA GLN A 185 8.95 3.55 -8.28
C GLN A 185 9.58 4.84 -7.78
N ILE A 186 10.06 4.85 -6.54
CA ILE A 186 10.72 6.00 -5.92
C ILE A 186 12.00 5.59 -5.24
N PRO A 187 12.99 6.51 -5.10
CA PRO A 187 14.22 6.21 -4.37
C PRO A 187 13.97 5.91 -2.89
N GLU A 188 14.70 4.94 -2.30
CA GLU A 188 14.60 4.57 -0.89
C GLU A 188 14.72 5.78 0.05
N LYS A 189 15.63 6.73 -0.24
CA LYS A 189 15.83 7.95 0.56
C LYS A 189 14.58 8.82 0.72
N SER A 190 13.65 8.75 -0.23
CA SER A 190 12.40 9.53 -0.22
C SER A 190 11.20 8.68 0.17
N PHE A 191 11.39 7.36 0.34
CA PHE A 191 10.28 6.41 0.49
C PHE A 191 9.42 6.72 1.72
N ASP A 192 10.02 6.94 2.89
CA ASP A 192 9.27 7.08 4.14
C ASP A 192 8.35 8.29 4.14
N ILE A 193 8.83 9.45 3.69
CA ILE A 193 7.97 10.65 3.62
C ILE A 193 6.89 10.51 2.55
N CYS A 194 7.21 9.96 1.38
CA CYS A 194 6.24 9.74 0.32
C CYS A 194 5.19 8.70 0.75
N ALA A 195 5.60 7.62 1.45
CA ALA A 195 4.71 6.60 1.99
C ALA A 195 3.74 7.17 3.03
N VAL A 196 4.21 8.09 3.89
CA VAL A 196 3.36 8.81 4.84
C VAL A 196 2.36 9.71 4.10
N LEU A 197 2.82 10.46 3.10
CA LEU A 197 1.92 11.30 2.29
C LEU A 197 0.82 10.47 1.63
N VAL A 198 1.18 9.40 0.91
CA VAL A 198 0.21 8.53 0.23
C VAL A 198 -0.70 7.78 1.21
N GLY A 199 -0.15 7.31 2.32
CA GLY A 199 -0.89 6.53 3.32
C GLY A 199 -1.81 7.36 4.21
N CYS A 200 -1.41 8.61 4.54
CA CYS A 200 -2.14 9.46 5.51
C CYS A 200 -3.01 10.53 4.85
N ALA A 201 -2.65 11.01 3.64
CA ALA A 201 -3.38 12.13 3.01
C ALA A 201 -4.88 11.85 2.90
N GLY A 202 -5.26 10.63 2.54
CA GLY A 202 -6.67 10.25 2.45
C GLY A 202 -7.45 10.48 3.75
N SER A 203 -6.89 10.09 4.91
CA SER A 203 -7.56 10.27 6.20
C SER A 203 -7.70 11.74 6.59
N LEU A 204 -6.69 12.57 6.27
CA LEU A 204 -6.74 14.01 6.53
C LEU A 204 -7.78 14.70 5.64
N LEU A 205 -7.89 14.30 4.38
CA LEU A 205 -8.90 14.82 3.46
C LEU A 205 -10.31 14.36 3.84
N LEU A 206 -10.47 13.12 4.32
CA LEU A 206 -11.76 12.64 4.84
C LEU A 206 -12.22 13.42 6.06
N LEU A 207 -11.31 13.88 6.93
CA LEU A 207 -11.65 14.77 8.04
C LEU A 207 -12.21 16.10 7.53
N ALA A 208 -11.64 16.68 6.47
CA ALA A 208 -12.17 17.89 5.85
C ALA A 208 -13.55 17.66 5.21
N ILE A 209 -13.76 16.53 4.51
CA ILE A 209 -15.06 16.15 3.96
C ILE A 209 -16.11 16.02 5.07
N ASP A 210 -15.76 15.37 6.19
CA ASP A 210 -16.67 15.20 7.33
C ASP A 210 -17.11 16.54 7.90
N GLY A 211 -16.19 17.51 8.04
CA GLY A 211 -16.51 18.88 8.45
C GLY A 211 -17.45 19.60 7.47
N LEU A 212 -17.30 19.40 6.16
CA LEU A 212 -18.23 19.96 5.17
C LEU A 212 -19.65 19.34 5.29
N LEU A 213 -19.73 18.05 5.59
CA LEU A 213 -21.02 17.38 5.84
C LEU A 213 -21.68 17.83 7.14
N ASP A 214 -20.89 18.13 8.18
CA ASP A 214 -21.40 18.73 9.43
C ASP A 214 -22.00 20.10 9.19
N ALA A 215 -21.39 20.94 8.37
CA ALA A 215 -21.92 22.23 8.00
C ALA A 215 -23.27 22.10 7.29
N ALA A 216 -23.45 21.11 6.41
CA ALA A 216 -24.75 20.85 5.77
C ALA A 216 -25.82 20.47 6.80
N VAL A 217 -25.47 19.65 7.80
CA VAL A 217 -26.39 19.28 8.88
C VAL A 217 -26.79 20.50 9.72
N ALA A 218 -25.85 21.40 10.01
CA ALA A 218 -26.14 22.67 10.71
C ALA A 218 -27.16 23.55 9.95
N GLU A 219 -27.14 23.47 8.61
CA GLU A 219 -28.11 24.16 7.74
C GLU A 219 -29.36 23.29 7.40
N SER A 220 -29.65 22.27 8.23
CA SER A 220 -30.82 21.38 8.12
C SER A 220 -30.85 20.48 6.88
N VAL A 221 -29.71 20.22 6.25
CA VAL A 221 -29.60 19.29 5.12
C VAL A 221 -29.01 17.97 5.61
N ARG A 222 -29.65 16.84 5.29
CA ARG A 222 -29.19 15.53 5.79
C ARG A 222 -27.94 15.05 5.06
N ARG A 223 -26.98 14.47 5.80
CA ARG A 223 -25.71 13.95 5.25
C ARG A 223 -25.86 13.07 3.99
N PRO A 224 -26.78 12.06 3.93
CA PRO A 224 -26.95 11.23 2.75
C PRO A 224 -27.33 11.98 1.47
N GLU A 225 -27.98 13.13 1.60
CA GLU A 225 -28.41 13.94 0.44
C GLU A 225 -27.24 14.67 -0.23
N VAL A 226 -26.21 15.03 0.53
CA VAL A 226 -25.10 15.86 0.04
C VAL A 226 -23.76 15.12 -0.05
N GLN A 227 -23.62 13.96 0.59
CA GLN A 227 -22.34 13.24 0.67
C GLN A 227 -21.71 13.02 -0.72
N ASN A 228 -22.47 12.45 -1.65
CA ASN A 228 -21.97 12.20 -3.00
C ASN A 228 -21.69 13.49 -3.78
N LEU A 229 -22.46 14.54 -3.56
CA LEU A 229 -22.24 15.84 -4.19
C LEU A 229 -20.92 16.46 -3.75
N VAL A 230 -20.67 16.48 -2.43
CA VAL A 230 -19.43 17.02 -1.84
C VAL A 230 -18.21 16.22 -2.32
N VAL A 231 -18.29 14.88 -2.24
CA VAL A 231 -17.18 14.00 -2.63
C VAL A 231 -16.86 14.13 -4.11
N ASN A 232 -17.87 14.06 -5.00
CA ASN A 232 -17.65 14.15 -6.44
C ASN A 232 -17.14 15.55 -6.87
N SER A 233 -17.63 16.61 -6.22
CA SER A 233 -17.11 17.95 -6.43
C SER A 233 -15.63 18.04 -6.05
N ALA A 234 -15.24 17.54 -4.89
CA ALA A 234 -13.85 17.50 -4.44
C ALA A 234 -12.95 16.70 -5.41
N ILE A 235 -13.38 15.50 -5.84
CA ILE A 235 -12.67 14.68 -6.82
C ILE A 235 -12.46 15.45 -8.13
N GLY A 236 -13.50 16.10 -8.65
CA GLY A 236 -13.42 16.89 -9.87
C GLY A 236 -12.39 18.00 -9.78
N MET A 237 -12.39 18.74 -8.69
CA MET A 237 -11.44 19.83 -8.45
C MET A 237 -10.00 19.32 -8.30
N MET A 238 -9.79 18.19 -7.59
CA MET A 238 -8.48 17.58 -7.43
C MET A 238 -7.88 17.10 -8.76
N LYS A 239 -8.70 16.63 -9.71
CA LYS A 239 -8.24 16.19 -11.04
C LYS A 239 -7.65 17.32 -11.90
N LEU A 240 -7.90 18.58 -11.59
CA LEU A 240 -7.29 19.71 -12.27
C LEU A 240 -5.78 19.87 -11.95
N VAL A 241 -5.34 19.38 -10.79
CA VAL A 241 -3.93 19.46 -10.39
C VAL A 241 -3.03 18.62 -11.31
N PRO A 242 -3.24 17.30 -11.52
CA PRO A 242 -2.47 16.53 -12.48
C PRO A 242 -2.69 16.96 -13.92
N ALA A 243 -3.76 17.70 -14.24
CA ALA A 243 -3.95 18.32 -15.55
C ALA A 243 -3.07 19.57 -15.80
N GLY A 244 -2.29 20.00 -14.79
CA GLY A 244 -1.28 21.05 -14.92
C GLY A 244 -1.54 22.32 -14.10
N ASP A 245 -2.64 22.41 -13.39
CA ASP A 245 -2.93 23.55 -12.53
C ASP A 245 -2.26 23.43 -11.16
N HIS A 246 -1.62 24.50 -10.69
CA HIS A 246 -1.07 24.53 -9.34
C HIS A 246 -2.18 24.75 -8.29
N PRO A 247 -2.21 24.01 -7.15
CA PRO A 247 -3.27 24.11 -6.15
C PRO A 247 -3.56 25.55 -5.65
N SER A 248 -2.52 26.36 -5.46
CA SER A 248 -2.69 27.75 -5.03
C SER A 248 -3.35 28.63 -6.09
N VAL A 249 -3.01 28.40 -7.38
CA VAL A 249 -3.62 29.12 -8.50
C VAL A 249 -5.08 28.72 -8.69
N LEU A 250 -5.39 27.43 -8.59
CA LEU A 250 -6.79 26.95 -8.62
C LEU A 250 -7.62 27.58 -7.51
N ARG A 251 -7.11 27.59 -6.29
CA ARG A 251 -7.77 28.23 -5.15
C ARG A 251 -8.05 29.71 -5.39
N GLU A 252 -7.09 30.44 -5.98
CA GLU A 252 -7.23 31.85 -6.33
C GLU A 252 -8.30 32.05 -7.43
N LYS A 253 -8.27 31.25 -8.47
CA LYS A 253 -9.27 31.30 -9.57
C LYS A 253 -10.70 31.08 -9.09
N ILE A 254 -10.90 30.25 -8.05
CA ILE A 254 -12.23 29.95 -7.49
C ILE A 254 -12.70 31.08 -6.55
N ALA A 255 -11.78 31.77 -5.91
CA ALA A 255 -12.07 32.78 -4.90
C ALA A 255 -12.35 34.14 -5.54
N SER A 256 -13.55 34.31 -6.10
CA SER A 256 -13.96 35.61 -6.69
C SER A 256 -14.04 36.74 -5.65
N PRO A 257 -13.83 38.02 -6.04
CA PRO A 257 -13.93 39.16 -5.15
C PRO A 257 -15.30 39.25 -4.47
N GLY A 258 -15.32 39.34 -3.13
CA GLY A 258 -16.55 39.40 -2.33
C GLY A 258 -17.35 38.10 -2.22
N GLY A 259 -16.90 36.99 -2.89
CA GLY A 259 -17.59 35.72 -2.93
C GLY A 259 -17.53 34.90 -1.63
N CYS A 260 -18.32 33.82 -1.58
CA CYS A 260 -18.37 32.93 -0.42
C CYS A 260 -17.05 32.19 -0.22
N SER A 261 -16.39 31.74 -1.32
CA SER A 261 -15.15 30.97 -1.24
C SER A 261 -14.02 31.73 -0.57
N ILE A 262 -13.82 33.02 -0.86
CA ILE A 262 -12.77 33.81 -0.20
C ILE A 262 -13.04 33.98 1.28
N ARG A 263 -14.31 34.16 1.69
CA ARG A 263 -14.67 34.27 3.11
C ARG A 263 -14.40 32.97 3.86
N ALA A 264 -14.78 31.83 3.30
CA ALA A 264 -14.49 30.51 3.88
C ALA A 264 -12.98 30.26 4.00
N LEU A 265 -12.20 30.58 2.96
CA LEU A 265 -10.74 30.44 2.99
C LEU A 265 -10.09 31.31 4.07
N LEU A 266 -10.55 32.56 4.27
CA LEU A 266 -10.05 33.43 5.33
C LEU A 266 -10.32 32.88 6.73
N GLU A 267 -11.46 32.24 6.97
CA GLU A 267 -11.73 31.57 8.25
C GLU A 267 -10.78 30.40 8.49
N LEU A 268 -10.52 29.56 7.48
CA LEU A 268 -9.57 28.45 7.57
C LEU A 268 -8.12 28.93 7.79
N GLU A 269 -7.72 30.05 7.15
CA GLU A 269 -6.39 30.65 7.37
C GLU A 269 -6.25 31.20 8.80
N LYS A 270 -7.28 31.84 9.38
CA LYS A 270 -7.27 32.26 10.79
C LYS A 270 -7.06 31.09 11.75
N LEU A 271 -7.66 29.94 11.44
CA LEU A 271 -7.52 28.71 12.22
C LEU A 271 -6.20 27.97 11.97
N GLY A 272 -5.35 28.46 11.08
CA GLY A 272 -4.05 27.85 10.78
C GLY A 272 -4.15 26.46 10.12
N VAL A 273 -5.22 26.16 9.39
CA VAL A 273 -5.50 24.84 8.85
C VAL A 273 -4.37 24.34 7.95
N ARG A 274 -3.76 25.21 7.14
CA ARG A 274 -2.61 24.85 6.29
C ARG A 274 -1.42 24.34 7.11
N SER A 275 -1.05 25.05 8.17
CA SER A 275 0.05 24.63 9.06
C SER A 275 -0.31 23.37 9.84
N ALA A 276 -1.59 23.17 10.19
CA ALA A 276 -2.07 21.96 10.85
C ALA A 276 -1.85 20.72 9.97
N PHE A 277 -2.19 20.77 8.66
CA PHE A 277 -1.90 19.69 7.72
C PHE A 277 -0.40 19.39 7.61
N THR A 278 0.44 20.43 7.51
CA THR A 278 1.90 20.26 7.46
C THR A 278 2.43 19.59 8.73
N SER A 279 2.02 20.08 9.90
CA SER A 279 2.43 19.52 11.19
C SER A 279 1.97 18.06 11.38
N ALA A 280 0.76 17.73 10.95
CA ALA A 280 0.23 16.39 11.04
C ALA A 280 1.08 15.40 10.20
N ILE A 281 1.45 15.76 8.98
CA ILE A 281 2.29 14.92 8.12
C ILE A 281 3.72 14.78 8.68
N LEU A 282 4.31 15.86 9.21
CA LEU A 282 5.63 15.81 9.82
C LEU A 282 5.64 14.91 11.07
N ALA A 283 4.62 15.00 11.92
CA ALA A 283 4.46 14.11 13.07
C ALA A 283 4.30 12.63 12.66
N ALA A 284 3.54 12.36 11.61
CA ALA A 284 3.39 11.01 11.07
C ALA A 284 4.72 10.49 10.47
N ALA A 285 5.49 11.34 9.80
CA ALA A 285 6.81 10.98 9.25
C ALA A 285 7.81 10.67 10.37
N GLU A 286 7.82 11.45 11.47
CA GLU A 286 8.65 11.16 12.64
C GLU A 286 8.29 9.81 13.26
N LYS A 287 6.98 9.51 13.40
CA LYS A 287 6.53 8.20 13.90
C LYS A 287 6.96 7.07 12.98
N SER A 288 6.85 7.24 11.66
CA SER A 288 7.29 6.23 10.67
C SER A 288 8.78 5.91 10.83
N LYS A 289 9.63 6.93 10.94
CA LYS A 289 11.07 6.76 11.18
C LYS A 289 11.37 6.01 12.48
N LYS A 290 10.66 6.33 13.57
CA LYS A 290 10.80 5.63 14.86
C LYS A 290 10.40 4.14 14.74
N MET A 291 9.37 3.83 13.97
CA MET A 291 8.96 2.42 13.74
C MET A 291 10.02 1.62 12.97
N SER A 292 10.74 2.25 12.06
CA SER A 292 11.85 1.62 11.32
C SER A 292 13.11 1.46 12.18
N SER A 293 13.30 2.29 13.20
CA SER A 293 14.49 2.27 14.08
C SER A 293 14.30 1.49 15.39
N THR A 294 13.07 1.12 15.74
CA THR A 294 12.81 0.33 16.97
C THR A 294 13.03 -1.14 16.66
N ARG A 295 14.14 -1.66 17.15
CA ARG A 295 14.56 -3.07 17.14
C ARG A 295 13.68 -3.93 18.05
#